data_c90db1796c2630aebe4c080f5053ac4c
#
_entry.id   c90db1796c2630aebe4c080f5053ac4c
#
_cell.length_a   1.000
_cell.length_b   1.000
_cell.length_c   1.000
_cell.angle_alpha   90.00
_cell.angle_beta   90.00
_cell.angle_gamma   90.00
#
_symmetry.space_group_name_H-M   'P 1'
#
loop_
_entity.id
_entity.type
_entity.pdbx_description
1 polymer ?
#
loop_
_entity_poly.entity_id
_entity_poly.type
_entity_poly.pdbx_seq_one_letter_code
_entity_poly.pdbx_strand_id
1 'polypeptide(L)'
;MTSAMKRRTSGVPRQRLTQGRPTRGSKVQARATSAEVAEEKPQASWFATVAPSVLLGLLVLELYQCGIINAMRSLGITIAPLICSLVLLTCALLMSPNSIQRTMSRLLKPAVDMVDSQIACVFIPYIVAVPISPLPTGGALWVSLGVCVVGHLFTMCVAGHLAQLAASYDEASEIERCEIENEELDADELAAKKAEVEAEVKAVPEAPVVFSKASFWSISAIGSAVAGMFTKSGLPNHVALAPAWLCATFAVYLLAKRVPAKLQRVGLFPTLTGGVAMSVLASVAGVLSGGTCADGLRLYMTGAGSFLLWFVPVAVLGLAFRVYSQRRVLSANLAPLAVSLGCAVPMGMAFSVVLGRFVGLPSEIILSTVPKCFTTGLAVLMAGSIGADSSLVASGCVVAGTMGLAIGGFLLDIAGIKKVVARGVATGTSSHAAGTAGLASSGEDGAAAVSGVSFAVAGVYGALLLELVPWFRAMLVRVATGV
;
A
#
# COMPACT_ATOMS: atom_id res chain seq x y z
N MET A 1 52.07 -43.27 -29.79
CA MET A 1 53.35 -42.57 -29.79
C MET A 1 53.20 -41.40 -28.87
N THR A 2 53.43 -41.53 -27.54
CA THR A 2 54.69 -41.29 -26.79
C THR A 2 55.26 -39.91 -26.94
N SER A 3 55.21 -39.08 -25.90
CA SER A 3 56.28 -38.56 -25.06
C SER A 3 55.78 -37.34 -24.29
N ALA A 4 55.55 -37.28 -23.03
CA ALA A 4 56.35 -37.12 -21.83
C ALA A 4 57.54 -36.14 -21.92
N MET A 5 57.43 -35.03 -21.13
CA MET A 5 58.58 -34.46 -20.39
C MET A 5 58.11 -33.26 -19.53
N LYS A 6 58.14 -33.50 -18.25
CA LYS A 6 59.10 -33.10 -17.21
C LYS A 6 58.94 -31.69 -16.58
N ARG A 7 58.67 -31.81 -15.30
CA ARG A 7 58.72 -30.85 -14.16
C ARG A 7 59.96 -29.95 -14.15
N ARG A 8 59.78 -28.69 -13.65
CA ARG A 8 60.78 -28.07 -12.76
C ARG A 8 60.06 -27.36 -11.62
N THR A 9 60.39 -27.75 -10.43
CA THR A 9 60.07 -27.17 -9.12
C THR A 9 61.03 -26.04 -8.81
N SER A 10 60.56 -24.90 -8.30
CA SER A 10 61.37 -24.00 -7.50
C SER A 10 60.54 -23.59 -6.26
N GLY A 11 61.08 -23.97 -5.08
CA GLY A 11 60.48 -23.73 -3.80
C GLY A 11 60.72 -22.32 -3.29
N VAL A 12 59.77 -21.80 -2.55
CA VAL A 12 59.90 -20.62 -1.69
C VAL A 12 59.39 -21.05 -0.29
N PRO A 13 60.12 -20.75 0.79
CA PRO A 13 59.81 -21.28 2.15
C PRO A 13 58.60 -20.59 2.76
N ARG A 14 57.71 -21.42 3.32
CA ARG A 14 56.60 -20.95 4.16
C ARG A 14 57.08 -20.54 5.54
N GLN A 15 57.02 -19.26 5.88
CA GLN A 15 57.08 -18.79 7.27
C GLN A 15 55.75 -19.14 7.96
N ARG A 16 55.82 -19.95 9.02
CA ARG A 16 54.70 -20.19 9.95
C ARG A 16 54.56 -18.97 10.87
N LEU A 17 53.47 -18.21 10.68
CA LEU A 17 52.96 -17.28 11.68
C LEU A 17 52.06 -18.07 12.65
N THR A 18 52.53 -18.23 13.87
CA THR A 18 51.76 -18.77 14.99
C THR A 18 50.70 -17.74 15.41
N GLN A 19 49.45 -17.95 15.00
CA GLN A 19 48.32 -17.21 15.56
C GLN A 19 47.94 -17.81 16.91
N GLY A 20 48.18 -17.07 17.99
CA GLY A 20 47.68 -17.35 19.33
C GLY A 20 46.14 -17.34 19.34
N ARG A 21 45.54 -18.46 19.79
CA ARG A 21 44.10 -18.54 20.06
C ARG A 21 43.72 -17.57 21.17
N PRO A 22 42.74 -16.68 20.99
CA PRO A 22 42.21 -15.90 22.10
C PRO A 22 41.47 -16.82 23.07
N THR A 23 41.75 -16.69 24.33
CA THR A 23 41.16 -17.45 25.45
C THR A 23 39.67 -17.10 25.60
N ARG A 24 38.84 -18.09 25.93
CA ARG A 24 37.40 -18.07 26.04
C ARG A 24 36.78 -17.02 26.98
N GLY A 25 37.61 -16.34 27.80
CA GLY A 25 37.23 -15.34 28.80
C GLY A 25 36.98 -13.93 28.23
N SER A 26 37.69 -13.53 27.16
CA SER A 26 37.58 -12.17 26.62
C SER A 26 36.33 -11.91 25.76
N LYS A 27 35.68 -12.97 25.23
CA LYS A 27 34.44 -12.85 24.44
C LYS A 27 33.17 -12.73 25.28
N VAL A 28 33.20 -13.16 26.53
CA VAL A 28 32.08 -13.05 27.46
C VAL A 28 32.00 -11.64 28.07
N GLN A 29 33.15 -11.03 28.39
CA GLN A 29 33.21 -9.67 28.92
C GLN A 29 32.86 -8.59 27.84
N ALA A 30 33.26 -8.78 26.58
CA ALA A 30 32.92 -7.85 25.52
C ALA A 30 31.42 -7.93 25.12
N ARG A 31 30.72 -9.04 25.45
CA ARG A 31 29.28 -9.20 25.22
C ARG A 31 28.42 -8.69 26.38
N ALA A 32 28.97 -8.61 27.60
CA ALA A 32 28.27 -8.06 28.75
C ALA A 32 28.29 -6.54 28.79
N THR A 33 29.36 -5.89 28.26
CA THR A 33 29.48 -4.42 28.22
C THR A 33 28.73 -3.77 27.04
N SER A 34 28.37 -4.53 26.01
CA SER A 34 27.54 -4.02 24.88
C SER A 34 26.03 -4.20 25.11
N ALA A 35 25.62 -4.87 26.19
CA ALA A 35 24.20 -5.06 26.50
C ALA A 35 23.68 -4.03 27.55
N GLU A 36 24.53 -3.18 28.08
CA GLU A 36 24.19 -2.32 29.24
C GLU A 36 24.12 -0.81 28.93
N VAL A 37 24.21 -0.40 27.64
CA VAL A 37 23.95 0.98 27.24
C VAL A 37 23.05 1.01 26.01
N ALA A 38 21.89 0.38 26.12
CA ALA A 38 20.71 0.86 25.42
C ALA A 38 20.10 1.95 26.33
N GLU A 39 20.62 3.16 26.25
CA GLU A 39 19.96 4.33 26.84
C GLU A 39 18.52 4.36 26.32
N GLU A 40 17.57 4.10 27.22
CA GLU A 40 16.15 4.39 27.00
C GLU A 40 16.05 5.88 26.65
N LYS A 41 15.98 6.20 25.34
CA LYS A 41 15.63 7.56 24.91
C LYS A 41 14.27 7.90 25.52
N PRO A 42 14.15 9.00 26.27
CA PRO A 42 12.97 9.27 27.06
C PRO A 42 11.73 9.38 26.14
N GLN A 43 10.67 8.64 26.49
CA GLN A 43 9.36 8.65 25.80
C GLN A 43 8.80 10.08 25.62
N ALA A 44 9.19 11.01 26.47
CA ALA A 44 8.87 12.43 26.39
C ALA A 44 9.33 13.10 25.08
N SER A 45 10.41 12.63 24.46
CA SER A 45 10.94 13.25 23.24
C SER A 45 10.05 13.03 22.02
N TRP A 46 9.34 11.88 21.91
CA TRP A 46 8.45 11.61 20.79
C TRP A 46 7.25 12.54 20.80
N PHE A 47 6.58 12.71 21.93
CA PHE A 47 5.43 13.63 22.05
C PHE A 47 5.84 15.09 21.85
N ALA A 48 7.04 15.47 22.27
CA ALA A 48 7.52 16.84 22.15
C ALA A 48 7.95 17.19 20.72
N THR A 49 8.46 16.25 19.95
CA THR A 49 9.10 16.53 18.65
C THR A 49 8.33 15.97 17.46
N VAL A 50 7.83 14.73 17.55
CA VAL A 50 7.19 14.04 16.41
C VAL A 50 5.69 14.34 16.34
N ALA A 51 4.99 14.32 17.49
CA ALA A 51 3.55 14.56 17.49
C ALA A 51 3.15 15.95 16.96
N PRO A 52 3.84 17.05 17.31
CA PRO A 52 3.53 18.36 16.72
C PRO A 52 3.76 18.42 15.20
N SER A 53 4.81 17.81 14.69
CA SER A 53 5.10 17.80 13.24
C SER A 53 4.08 16.98 12.45
N VAL A 54 3.64 15.86 13.01
CA VAL A 54 2.56 15.05 12.43
C VAL A 54 1.25 15.82 12.41
N LEU A 55 0.86 16.43 13.54
CA LEU A 55 -0.37 17.22 13.63
C LEU A 55 -0.35 18.42 12.68
N LEU A 56 0.78 19.11 12.59
CA LEU A 56 0.94 20.22 11.66
C LEU A 56 0.84 19.74 10.20
N GLY A 57 1.49 18.62 9.86
CA GLY A 57 1.41 18.04 8.53
C GLY A 57 -0.01 17.61 8.15
N LEU A 58 -0.76 16.98 9.07
CA LEU A 58 -2.17 16.66 8.88
C LEU A 58 -3.02 17.92 8.65
N LEU A 59 -2.85 18.93 9.49
CA LEU A 59 -3.57 20.20 9.35
C LEU A 59 -3.30 20.85 8.00
N VAL A 60 -2.04 20.89 7.56
CA VAL A 60 -1.68 21.50 6.27
C VAL A 60 -2.26 20.69 5.10
N LEU A 61 -2.26 19.35 5.16
CA LEU A 61 -2.88 18.50 4.13
C LEU A 61 -4.40 18.73 4.06
N GLU A 62 -5.08 18.87 5.21
CA GLU A 62 -6.51 19.19 5.26
C GLU A 62 -6.82 20.58 4.70
N LEU A 63 -6.03 21.59 5.10
CA LEU A 63 -6.19 22.95 4.55
C LEU A 63 -5.94 23.00 3.05
N TYR A 64 -4.93 22.26 2.56
CA TYR A 64 -4.66 22.09 1.15
C TYR A 64 -5.87 21.47 0.43
N GLN A 65 -6.40 20.37 0.96
CA GLN A 65 -7.58 19.70 0.41
C GLN A 65 -8.81 20.61 0.39
N CYS A 66 -9.08 21.32 1.49
CA CYS A 66 -10.17 22.28 1.58
C CYS A 66 -10.00 23.43 0.57
N GLY A 67 -8.78 23.93 0.39
CA GLY A 67 -8.46 24.96 -0.60
C GLY A 67 -8.75 24.49 -2.02
N ILE A 68 -8.35 23.28 -2.39
CA ILE A 68 -8.65 22.70 -3.72
C ILE A 68 -10.16 22.52 -3.90
N ILE A 69 -10.87 21.98 -2.91
CA ILE A 69 -12.35 21.84 -2.96
C ILE A 69 -13.02 23.18 -3.25
N ASN A 70 -12.64 24.24 -2.52
CA ASN A 70 -13.23 25.56 -2.68
C ASN A 70 -12.87 26.18 -4.04
N ALA A 71 -11.63 26.07 -4.48
CA ALA A 71 -11.20 26.53 -5.80
C ALA A 71 -11.96 25.82 -6.93
N MET A 72 -12.12 24.50 -6.84
CA MET A 72 -12.87 23.74 -7.84
C MET A 72 -14.34 24.10 -7.89
N ARG A 73 -14.97 24.32 -6.72
CA ARG A 73 -16.37 24.78 -6.65
C ARG A 73 -16.52 26.16 -7.29
N SER A 74 -15.61 27.10 -7.02
CA SER A 74 -15.66 28.44 -7.62
C SER A 74 -15.44 28.45 -9.12
N LEU A 75 -14.70 27.48 -9.65
CA LEU A 75 -14.41 27.30 -11.08
C LEU A 75 -15.43 26.41 -11.79
N GLY A 76 -16.40 25.84 -11.08
CA GLY A 76 -17.38 24.90 -11.66
C GLY A 76 -16.79 23.59 -12.13
N ILE A 77 -15.64 23.17 -11.57
CA ILE A 77 -14.95 21.92 -11.95
C ILE A 77 -15.62 20.75 -11.23
N THR A 78 -16.06 19.75 -11.97
CA THR A 78 -16.81 18.58 -11.47
C THR A 78 -15.95 17.34 -11.20
N ILE A 79 -14.63 17.40 -11.43
CA ILE A 79 -13.70 16.29 -11.18
C ILE A 79 -13.60 16.05 -9.67
N ALA A 80 -13.38 14.79 -9.25
CA ALA A 80 -13.20 14.47 -7.84
C ALA A 80 -12.03 15.28 -7.21
N PRO A 81 -12.30 16.12 -6.19
CA PRO A 81 -11.31 17.08 -5.67
C PRO A 81 -10.04 16.41 -5.16
N LEU A 82 -10.15 15.21 -4.60
CA LEU A 82 -8.99 14.48 -4.07
C LEU A 82 -8.02 14.03 -5.18
N ILE A 83 -8.54 13.69 -6.37
CA ILE A 83 -7.71 13.34 -7.53
C ILE A 83 -6.95 14.58 -8.01
N CYS A 84 -7.64 15.74 -8.10
CA CYS A 84 -7.00 17.01 -8.45
C CYS A 84 -5.91 17.37 -7.43
N SER A 85 -6.19 17.23 -6.13
CA SER A 85 -5.22 17.48 -5.07
C SER A 85 -3.99 16.59 -5.19
N LEU A 86 -4.18 15.30 -5.46
CA LEU A 86 -3.09 14.34 -5.65
C LEU A 86 -2.22 14.71 -6.86
N VAL A 87 -2.83 15.02 -8.00
CA VAL A 87 -2.10 15.38 -9.23
C VAL A 87 -1.32 16.68 -9.01
N LEU A 88 -1.95 17.71 -8.47
CA LEU A 88 -1.31 19.01 -8.20
C LEU A 88 -0.15 18.87 -7.20
N LEU A 89 -0.33 18.08 -6.14
CA LEU A 89 0.74 17.81 -5.18
C LEU A 89 1.90 17.04 -5.82
N THR A 90 1.60 16.05 -6.67
CA THR A 90 2.61 15.30 -7.41
C THR A 90 3.39 16.21 -8.36
N CYS A 91 2.70 17.04 -9.14
CA CYS A 91 3.34 18.02 -10.03
C CYS A 91 4.20 19.02 -9.24
N ALA A 92 3.68 19.53 -8.11
CA ALA A 92 4.42 20.44 -7.24
C ALA A 92 5.71 19.79 -6.71
N LEU A 93 5.67 18.53 -6.28
CA LEU A 93 6.85 17.80 -5.83
C LEU A 93 7.85 17.51 -6.95
N LEU A 94 7.40 17.23 -8.18
CA LEU A 94 8.28 16.89 -9.30
C LEU A 94 8.90 18.13 -9.96
N MET A 95 8.17 19.26 -10.03
CA MET A 95 8.54 20.43 -10.82
C MET A 95 9.13 21.58 -9.98
N SER A 96 8.94 21.57 -8.65
CA SER A 96 9.46 22.66 -7.79
C SER A 96 10.96 22.60 -7.61
N PRO A 97 11.62 23.76 -7.34
CA PRO A 97 13.03 23.79 -6.96
C PRO A 97 13.31 22.93 -5.70
N ASN A 98 14.54 22.42 -5.59
CA ASN A 98 14.97 21.55 -4.48
C ASN A 98 14.70 22.13 -3.08
N SER A 99 14.78 23.46 -2.91
CA SER A 99 14.48 24.14 -1.64
C SER A 99 13.01 23.95 -1.23
N ILE A 100 12.09 24.13 -2.17
CA ILE A 100 10.64 23.97 -1.96
C ILE A 100 10.32 22.50 -1.71
N GLN A 101 10.89 21.58 -2.51
CA GLN A 101 10.71 20.14 -2.33
C GLN A 101 11.12 19.67 -0.92
N ARG A 102 12.27 20.13 -0.42
CA ARG A 102 12.76 19.85 0.94
C ARG A 102 11.80 20.39 2.00
N THR A 103 11.29 21.61 1.82
CA THR A 103 10.35 22.22 2.77
C THR A 103 9.03 21.45 2.79
N MET A 104 8.45 21.14 1.64
CA MET A 104 7.23 20.33 1.53
C MET A 104 7.41 18.95 2.15
N SER A 105 8.53 18.28 1.86
CA SER A 105 8.83 16.97 2.43
C SER A 105 8.99 17.04 3.95
N ARG A 106 9.71 18.01 4.51
CA ARG A 106 9.85 18.17 5.96
C ARG A 106 8.51 18.43 6.65
N LEU A 107 7.62 19.18 6.02
CA LEU A 107 6.35 19.56 6.59
C LEU A 107 5.30 18.44 6.52
N LEU A 108 5.19 17.78 5.38
CA LEU A 108 4.07 16.87 5.09
C LEU A 108 4.42 15.40 5.31
N LYS A 109 5.69 15.00 5.05
CA LYS A 109 6.12 13.61 5.14
C LYS A 109 5.87 12.96 6.50
N PRO A 110 6.10 13.61 7.66
CA PRO A 110 5.80 12.99 8.96
C PRO A 110 4.34 12.53 9.11
N ALA A 111 3.39 13.32 8.59
CA ALA A 111 1.96 12.98 8.60
C ALA A 111 1.66 11.82 7.64
N VAL A 112 2.22 11.87 6.44
CA VAL A 112 2.07 10.81 5.43
C VAL A 112 2.66 9.49 5.93
N ASP A 113 3.89 9.50 6.45
CA ASP A 113 4.57 8.30 6.96
C ASP A 113 3.80 7.68 8.15
N MET A 114 3.21 8.51 9.01
CA MET A 114 2.36 8.03 10.10
C MET A 114 1.13 7.30 9.56
N VAL A 115 0.42 7.87 8.61
CA VAL A 115 -0.77 7.24 7.99
C VAL A 115 -0.37 6.00 7.20
N ASP A 116 0.71 6.05 6.41
CA ASP A 116 1.21 4.91 5.64
C ASP A 116 1.61 3.74 6.54
N SER A 117 2.22 4.00 7.68
CA SER A 117 2.58 2.96 8.66
C SER A 117 1.37 2.24 9.27
N GLN A 118 0.21 2.89 9.30
CA GLN A 118 -1.06 2.40 9.84
C GLN A 118 -2.13 2.19 8.74
N ILE A 119 -1.76 2.25 7.47
CA ILE A 119 -2.70 2.24 6.34
C ILE A 119 -3.62 1.02 6.34
N ALA A 120 -3.10 -0.12 6.77
CA ALA A 120 -3.87 -1.34 6.90
C ALA A 120 -5.00 -1.21 7.94
N CYS A 121 -4.79 -0.44 9.04
CA CYS A 121 -5.81 -0.14 10.04
C CYS A 121 -6.86 0.81 9.47
N VAL A 122 -6.45 1.83 8.72
CA VAL A 122 -7.35 2.79 8.06
C VAL A 122 -8.35 2.11 7.12
N PHE A 123 -7.98 0.98 6.51
CA PHE A 123 -8.86 0.24 5.60
C PHE A 123 -9.70 -0.86 6.25
N ILE A 124 -9.54 -1.14 7.55
CA ILE A 124 -10.39 -2.10 8.31
C ILE A 124 -11.88 -1.80 8.16
N PRO A 125 -12.37 -0.54 8.26
CA PRO A 125 -13.80 -0.25 8.15
C PRO A 125 -14.45 -0.74 6.86
N TYR A 126 -13.73 -0.71 5.72
CA TYR A 126 -14.29 -1.24 4.47
C TYR A 126 -14.59 -2.74 4.55
N ILE A 127 -13.76 -3.52 5.25
CA ILE A 127 -14.01 -4.96 5.45
C ILE A 127 -15.17 -5.17 6.44
N VAL A 128 -15.25 -4.33 7.48
CA VAL A 128 -16.36 -4.36 8.46
C VAL A 128 -17.70 -4.04 7.79
N ALA A 129 -17.72 -3.18 6.78
CA ALA A 129 -18.92 -2.82 6.06
C ALA A 129 -19.40 -3.90 5.06
N VAL A 130 -18.55 -4.86 4.68
CA VAL A 130 -18.90 -5.90 3.69
C VAL A 130 -20.20 -6.65 4.02
N PRO A 131 -20.43 -7.15 5.27
CA PRO A 131 -21.65 -7.89 5.57
C PRO A 131 -22.95 -7.07 5.50
N ILE A 132 -22.87 -5.73 5.53
CA ILE A 132 -24.01 -4.82 5.39
C ILE A 132 -24.12 -4.20 3.99
N SER A 133 -23.19 -4.54 3.09
CA SER A 133 -23.22 -4.15 1.68
C SER A 133 -24.11 -5.10 0.87
N PRO A 134 -24.53 -4.73 -0.35
CA PRO A 134 -25.38 -5.56 -1.20
C PRO A 134 -24.60 -6.76 -1.79
N LEU A 135 -24.14 -7.67 -0.92
CA LEU A 135 -23.42 -8.87 -1.33
C LEU A 135 -24.31 -9.79 -2.17
N PRO A 136 -23.78 -10.32 -3.27
CA PRO A 136 -24.47 -11.38 -3.98
C PRO A 136 -24.55 -12.64 -3.11
N THR A 137 -25.68 -13.33 -3.14
CA THR A 137 -25.91 -14.54 -2.37
C THR A 137 -25.72 -15.81 -3.20
N GLY A 138 -25.41 -16.93 -2.55
CA GLY A 138 -25.33 -18.23 -3.20
C GLY A 138 -24.27 -18.30 -4.30
N GLY A 139 -24.63 -18.84 -5.47
CA GLY A 139 -23.73 -19.03 -6.60
C GLY A 139 -23.16 -17.72 -7.17
N ALA A 140 -23.91 -16.62 -7.11
CA ALA A 140 -23.49 -15.33 -7.64
C ALA A 140 -22.26 -14.77 -6.88
N LEU A 141 -22.07 -15.12 -5.61
CA LEU A 141 -20.87 -14.75 -4.85
C LEU A 141 -19.61 -15.40 -5.46
N TRP A 142 -19.68 -16.70 -5.74
CA TRP A 142 -18.55 -17.42 -6.34
C TRP A 142 -18.25 -16.95 -7.77
N VAL A 143 -19.30 -16.63 -8.54
CA VAL A 143 -19.16 -16.06 -9.90
C VAL A 143 -18.50 -14.69 -9.83
N SER A 144 -18.90 -13.82 -8.89
CA SER A 144 -18.27 -12.49 -8.75
C SER A 144 -16.80 -12.58 -8.32
N LEU A 145 -16.47 -13.52 -7.41
CA LEU A 145 -15.09 -13.82 -7.05
C LEU A 145 -14.31 -14.32 -8.28
N GLY A 146 -14.90 -15.21 -9.08
CA GLY A 146 -14.33 -15.67 -10.35
C GLY A 146 -14.04 -14.51 -11.32
N VAL A 147 -14.94 -13.55 -11.48
CA VAL A 147 -14.75 -12.35 -12.31
C VAL A 147 -13.59 -11.50 -11.76
N CYS A 148 -13.47 -11.35 -10.43
CA CYS A 148 -12.33 -10.66 -9.83
C CYS A 148 -11.01 -11.36 -10.16
N VAL A 149 -10.95 -12.67 -10.01
CA VAL A 149 -9.74 -13.48 -10.28
C VAL A 149 -9.35 -13.42 -11.76
N VAL A 150 -10.29 -13.72 -12.65
CA VAL A 150 -10.02 -13.76 -14.10
C VAL A 150 -9.66 -12.36 -14.62
N GLY A 151 -10.37 -11.32 -14.17
CA GLY A 151 -10.06 -9.93 -14.52
C GLY A 151 -8.70 -9.46 -13.99
N HIS A 152 -8.29 -9.93 -12.80
CA HIS A 152 -6.95 -9.69 -12.26
C HIS A 152 -5.87 -10.33 -13.14
N LEU A 153 -6.04 -11.61 -13.49
CA LEU A 153 -5.10 -12.34 -14.36
C LEU A 153 -4.99 -11.68 -15.73
N PHE A 154 -6.13 -11.28 -16.33
CA PHE A 154 -6.14 -10.56 -17.59
C PHE A 154 -5.33 -9.28 -17.52
N THR A 155 -5.56 -8.43 -16.50
CA THR A 155 -4.83 -7.16 -16.33
C THR A 155 -3.33 -7.42 -16.15
N MET A 156 -2.96 -8.41 -15.35
CA MET A 156 -1.57 -8.81 -15.11
C MET A 156 -0.88 -9.25 -16.41
N CYS A 157 -1.52 -10.13 -17.20
CA CYS A 157 -0.96 -10.63 -18.45
C CYS A 157 -0.80 -9.50 -19.48
N VAL A 158 -1.83 -8.67 -19.66
CA VAL A 158 -1.77 -7.55 -20.64
C VAL A 158 -0.66 -6.56 -20.22
N ALA A 159 -0.64 -6.15 -18.97
CA ALA A 159 0.38 -5.22 -18.47
C ALA A 159 1.80 -5.78 -18.62
N GLY A 160 2.01 -7.04 -18.25
CA GLY A 160 3.30 -7.67 -18.31
C GLY A 160 3.83 -7.90 -19.72
N HIS A 161 2.98 -8.41 -20.62
CA HIS A 161 3.42 -8.63 -22.01
C HIS A 161 3.69 -7.33 -22.75
N LEU A 162 2.86 -6.30 -22.55
CA LEU A 162 3.10 -5.00 -23.16
C LEU A 162 4.38 -4.35 -22.62
N ALA A 163 4.64 -4.44 -21.31
CA ALA A 163 5.88 -3.96 -20.72
C ALA A 163 7.09 -4.77 -21.23
N GLN A 164 6.95 -6.09 -21.40
CA GLN A 164 8.02 -6.94 -21.93
C GLN A 164 8.35 -6.61 -23.38
N LEU A 165 7.32 -6.32 -24.20
CA LEU A 165 7.50 -5.87 -25.58
C LEU A 165 8.17 -4.48 -25.62
N ALA A 166 7.68 -3.52 -24.85
CA ALA A 166 8.24 -2.17 -24.82
C ALA A 166 9.69 -2.17 -24.32
N ALA A 167 10.02 -2.94 -23.30
CA ALA A 167 11.37 -3.10 -22.78
C ALA A 167 12.34 -3.80 -23.77
N SER A 168 11.84 -4.58 -24.73
CA SER A 168 12.71 -5.21 -25.74
C SER A 168 13.17 -4.22 -26.83
N TYR A 169 12.44 -3.14 -27.04
CA TYR A 169 12.87 -2.05 -27.93
C TYR A 169 13.90 -1.11 -27.27
N ASP A 170 13.98 -1.09 -25.93
CA ASP A 170 14.81 -0.16 -25.17
C ASP A 170 16.12 -0.79 -24.65
N GLU A 171 16.32 -2.11 -24.83
CA GLU A 171 17.52 -2.83 -24.33
C GLU A 171 18.85 -2.29 -24.86
N ALA A 172 18.88 -1.73 -26.07
CA ALA A 172 20.07 -1.11 -26.63
C ALA A 172 20.42 0.21 -25.92
N SER A 173 19.41 0.93 -25.43
CA SER A 173 19.59 2.20 -24.70
C SER A 173 19.82 2.00 -23.20
N GLU A 174 19.36 0.88 -22.60
CA GLU A 174 19.59 0.58 -21.17
C GLU A 174 21.05 0.21 -20.90
N ILE A 175 21.69 -0.56 -21.77
CA ILE A 175 23.10 -0.93 -21.61
C ILE A 175 23.96 0.33 -21.66
N GLU A 176 23.70 1.24 -22.62
CA GLU A 176 24.42 2.50 -22.77
C GLU A 176 24.16 3.46 -21.58
N ARG A 177 22.96 3.50 -21.01
CA ARG A 177 22.63 4.32 -19.82
C ARG A 177 23.21 3.75 -18.53
N CYS A 178 23.18 2.41 -18.33
CA CYS A 178 23.80 1.77 -17.18
C CYS A 178 25.32 1.89 -17.17
N GLU A 179 25.97 1.90 -18.33
CA GLU A 179 27.40 2.12 -18.45
C GLU A 179 27.76 3.57 -18.10
N ILE A 180 27.00 4.56 -18.55
CA ILE A 180 27.20 5.98 -18.24
C ILE A 180 26.91 6.30 -16.75
N GLU A 181 25.85 5.73 -16.16
CA GLU A 181 25.54 5.94 -14.72
C GLU A 181 26.54 5.28 -13.78
N ASN A 182 27.15 4.17 -14.18
CA ASN A 182 28.19 3.51 -13.37
C ASN A 182 29.55 4.21 -13.45
N GLU A 183 29.83 4.98 -14.50
CA GLU A 183 31.04 5.80 -14.60
C GLU A 183 30.95 7.13 -13.84
N GLU A 184 29.72 7.65 -13.57
CA GLU A 184 29.52 8.95 -12.89
C GLU A 184 29.34 8.86 -11.37
N LEU A 185 29.16 7.69 -10.79
CA LEU A 185 28.97 7.50 -9.34
C LEU A 185 30.25 6.97 -8.70
N ASP A 186 31.08 7.89 -8.19
CA ASP A 186 32.17 7.52 -7.28
C ASP A 186 31.62 6.74 -6.07
N ALA A 187 32.26 5.61 -5.75
CA ALA A 187 31.89 4.72 -4.64
C ALA A 187 31.78 5.46 -3.29
N ASP A 188 32.53 6.53 -3.13
CA ASP A 188 32.53 7.40 -1.94
C ASP A 188 31.24 8.26 -1.85
N GLU A 189 30.70 8.72 -2.97
CA GLU A 189 29.43 9.48 -3.00
C GLU A 189 28.23 8.58 -2.71
N LEU A 190 28.26 7.33 -3.16
CA LEU A 190 27.26 6.31 -2.85
C LEU A 190 27.30 5.91 -1.36
N ALA A 191 28.49 5.80 -0.78
CA ALA A 191 28.68 5.52 0.65
C ALA A 191 28.23 6.70 1.51
N ALA A 192 28.51 7.93 1.12
CA ALA A 192 28.05 9.14 1.79
C ALA A 192 26.52 9.29 1.74
N LYS A 193 25.89 9.04 0.60
CA LYS A 193 24.42 9.03 0.47
C LYS A 193 23.75 7.93 1.27
N LYS A 194 24.36 6.73 1.32
CA LYS A 194 23.84 5.65 2.19
C LYS A 194 23.94 6.03 3.67
N ALA A 195 25.05 6.62 4.11
CA ALA A 195 25.24 7.08 5.47
C ALA A 195 24.26 8.21 5.85
N GLU A 196 23.98 9.14 4.92
CA GLU A 196 22.99 10.22 5.12
C GLU A 196 21.56 9.67 5.25
N VAL A 197 21.17 8.72 4.40
CA VAL A 197 19.86 8.04 4.46
C VAL A 197 19.73 7.20 5.71
N GLU A 198 20.77 6.48 6.12
CA GLU A 198 20.76 5.72 7.39
C GLU A 198 20.71 6.63 8.61
N ALA A 199 21.36 7.79 8.58
CA ALA A 199 21.30 8.78 9.64
C ALA A 199 19.90 9.43 9.70
N GLU A 200 19.27 9.70 8.55
CA GLU A 200 17.93 10.27 8.48
C GLU A 200 16.86 9.27 8.96
N VAL A 201 17.00 7.97 8.64
CA VAL A 201 16.13 6.89 9.14
C VAL A 201 16.30 6.68 10.64
N LYS A 202 17.53 6.80 11.18
CA LYS A 202 17.79 6.71 12.63
C LYS A 202 17.36 7.94 13.41
N ALA A 203 17.13 9.08 12.76
CA ALA A 203 16.77 10.33 13.42
C ALA A 203 15.28 10.45 13.77
N VAL A 204 14.42 9.57 13.25
CA VAL A 204 12.99 9.55 13.62
C VAL A 204 12.82 8.75 14.90
N PRO A 205 12.41 9.39 16.02
CA PRO A 205 12.18 8.67 17.26
C PRO A 205 11.05 7.64 17.07
N GLU A 206 11.28 6.41 17.50
CA GLU A 206 10.26 5.37 17.49
C GLU A 206 9.09 5.76 18.41
N ALA A 207 7.86 5.43 17.98
CA ALA A 207 6.66 5.63 18.79
C ALA A 207 6.81 4.88 20.13
N PRO A 208 6.28 5.43 21.24
CA PRO A 208 6.40 4.80 22.55
C PRO A 208 5.96 3.33 22.52
N VAL A 209 6.79 2.44 23.06
CA VAL A 209 6.57 0.98 23.07
C VAL A 209 5.20 0.60 23.65
N VAL A 210 4.63 1.42 24.54
CA VAL A 210 3.31 1.24 25.13
C VAL A 210 2.22 1.20 24.03
N PHE A 211 2.30 2.06 23.02
CA PHE A 211 1.31 2.10 21.93
C PHE A 211 1.45 0.93 20.94
N SER A 212 2.57 0.23 20.94
CA SER A 212 2.75 -0.98 20.13
C SER A 212 2.16 -2.24 20.79
N LYS A 213 1.71 -2.16 22.05
CA LYS A 213 1.14 -3.29 22.79
C LYS A 213 -0.38 -3.37 22.58
N ALA A 214 -0.85 -4.47 22.01
CA ALA A 214 -2.29 -4.71 21.84
C ALA A 214 -3.05 -4.68 23.18
N SER A 215 -2.41 -5.09 24.30
CA SER A 215 -2.98 -5.05 25.64
C SER A 215 -3.34 -3.63 26.10
N PHE A 216 -2.49 -2.63 25.79
CA PHE A 216 -2.80 -1.23 26.10
C PHE A 216 -4.11 -0.79 25.43
N TRP A 217 -4.27 -1.07 24.15
CA TRP A 217 -5.46 -0.70 23.39
C TRP A 217 -6.69 -1.48 23.82
N SER A 218 -6.53 -2.77 24.18
CA SER A 218 -7.64 -3.59 24.71
C SER A 218 -8.17 -3.04 26.05
N ILE A 219 -7.27 -2.68 26.98
CA ILE A 219 -7.66 -2.08 28.26
C ILE A 219 -8.31 -0.72 28.04
N SER A 220 -7.75 0.11 27.16
CA SER A 220 -8.31 1.41 26.79
C SER A 220 -9.69 1.29 26.15
N ALA A 221 -9.92 0.24 25.33
CA ALA A 221 -11.22 -0.04 24.73
C ALA A 221 -12.26 -0.35 25.81
N ILE A 222 -11.94 -1.23 26.76
CA ILE A 222 -12.82 -1.58 27.88
C ILE A 222 -13.12 -0.35 28.74
N GLY A 223 -12.10 0.40 29.13
CA GLY A 223 -12.25 1.62 29.93
C GLY A 223 -13.12 2.67 29.24
N SER A 224 -12.90 2.89 27.94
CA SER A 224 -13.70 3.84 27.16
C SER A 224 -15.15 3.37 26.96
N ALA A 225 -15.38 2.07 26.80
CA ALA A 225 -16.73 1.51 26.70
C ALA A 225 -17.50 1.69 28.00
N VAL A 226 -16.85 1.38 29.14
CA VAL A 226 -17.43 1.57 30.48
C VAL A 226 -17.74 3.06 30.71
N ALA A 227 -16.78 3.95 30.42
CA ALA A 227 -16.99 5.40 30.53
C ALA A 227 -18.16 5.88 29.64
N GLY A 228 -18.25 5.40 28.40
CA GLY A 228 -19.35 5.72 27.47
C GLY A 228 -20.74 5.26 27.97
N MET A 229 -20.82 4.15 28.71
CA MET A 229 -22.06 3.66 29.30
C MET A 229 -22.52 4.52 30.50
N PHE A 230 -21.58 5.08 31.24
CA PHE A 230 -21.87 5.91 32.42
C PHE A 230 -22.04 7.39 32.12
N THR A 231 -21.56 7.86 30.96
CA THR A 231 -21.77 9.25 30.56
C THR A 231 -23.24 9.44 30.14
N LYS A 232 -24.04 10.04 31.03
CA LYS A 232 -25.38 10.61 30.71
C LYS A 232 -25.23 11.85 29.81
N SER A 233 -24.22 11.88 28.91
CA SER A 233 -24.06 12.91 27.93
C SER A 233 -25.18 12.68 26.90
N GLY A 234 -25.98 13.67 26.58
CA GLY A 234 -26.99 13.58 25.51
C GLY A 234 -26.39 13.34 24.11
N LEU A 235 -25.17 12.75 24.05
CA LEU A 235 -24.47 12.38 22.82
C LEU A 235 -25.06 11.09 22.25
N PRO A 236 -25.19 10.99 20.93
CA PRO A 236 -25.60 9.77 20.27
C PRO A 236 -24.66 8.59 20.61
N ASN A 237 -25.17 7.38 20.76
CA ASN A 237 -24.39 6.19 21.12
C ASN A 237 -23.16 5.95 20.22
N HIS A 238 -23.25 6.23 18.92
CA HIS A 238 -22.14 6.07 18.00
C HIS A 238 -20.96 7.02 18.31
N VAL A 239 -21.22 8.21 18.84
CA VAL A 239 -20.18 9.16 19.27
C VAL A 239 -19.63 8.76 20.62
N ALA A 240 -20.49 8.42 21.59
CA ALA A 240 -20.07 8.02 22.94
C ALA A 240 -19.17 6.77 22.94
N LEU A 241 -19.47 5.80 22.09
CA LEU A 241 -18.70 4.54 21.99
C LEU A 241 -17.58 4.56 20.95
N ALA A 242 -17.45 5.62 20.13
CA ALA A 242 -16.41 5.72 19.11
C ALA A 242 -14.99 5.53 19.65
N PRO A 243 -14.57 6.11 20.80
CA PRO A 243 -13.24 5.88 21.36
C PRO A 243 -12.98 4.41 21.71
N ALA A 244 -14.00 3.71 22.25
CA ALA A 244 -13.89 2.30 22.58
C ALA A 244 -13.69 1.44 21.32
N TRP A 245 -14.48 1.66 20.29
CA TRP A 245 -14.36 0.98 19.01
C TRP A 245 -13.02 1.29 18.32
N LEU A 246 -12.55 2.51 18.42
CA LEU A 246 -11.24 2.90 17.87
C LEU A 246 -10.10 2.15 18.55
N CYS A 247 -10.08 2.14 19.89
CA CYS A 247 -9.11 1.38 20.65
C CYS A 247 -9.19 -0.13 20.37
N ALA A 248 -10.40 -0.69 20.24
CA ALA A 248 -10.59 -2.09 19.88
C ALA A 248 -10.03 -2.38 18.47
N THR A 249 -10.24 -1.48 17.51
CA THR A 249 -9.67 -1.61 16.15
C THR A 249 -8.16 -1.65 16.17
N PHE A 250 -7.49 -0.76 16.91
CA PHE A 250 -6.04 -0.79 17.07
C PHE A 250 -5.55 -2.05 17.77
N ALA A 251 -6.24 -2.51 18.81
CA ALA A 251 -5.90 -3.76 19.49
C ALA A 251 -5.95 -4.96 18.55
N VAL A 252 -7.05 -5.11 17.82
CA VAL A 252 -7.27 -6.20 16.86
C VAL A 252 -6.26 -6.11 15.72
N TYR A 253 -5.98 -4.92 15.19
CA TYR A 253 -4.97 -4.70 14.17
C TYR A 253 -3.57 -5.12 14.61
N LEU A 254 -3.15 -4.73 15.83
CA LEU A 254 -1.85 -5.11 16.38
C LEU A 254 -1.75 -6.62 16.62
N LEU A 255 -2.84 -7.29 16.99
CA LEU A 255 -2.91 -8.75 17.07
C LEU A 255 -2.81 -9.38 15.68
N ALA A 256 -3.50 -8.83 14.69
CA ALA A 256 -3.45 -9.29 13.30
C ALA A 256 -2.04 -9.17 12.69
N LYS A 257 -1.25 -8.15 13.08
CA LYS A 257 0.17 -8.03 12.69
C LYS A 257 1.06 -9.15 13.21
N ARG A 258 0.64 -9.87 14.27
CA ARG A 258 1.39 -11.02 14.81
C ARG A 258 1.18 -12.31 14.04
N VAL A 259 0.27 -12.34 13.08
CA VAL A 259 0.06 -13.49 12.19
C VAL A 259 1.39 -13.80 11.48
N PRO A 260 1.87 -15.07 11.52
CA PRO A 260 3.13 -15.45 10.89
C PRO A 260 3.16 -15.08 9.40
N ALA A 261 4.33 -14.64 8.90
CA ALA A 261 4.49 -14.21 7.51
C ALA A 261 4.06 -15.27 6.48
N LYS A 262 4.22 -16.55 6.81
CA LYS A 262 3.74 -17.68 5.97
C LYS A 262 2.22 -17.65 5.78
N LEU A 263 1.47 -17.34 6.83
CA LEU A 263 0.01 -17.24 6.79
C LEU A 263 -0.45 -15.94 6.15
N GLN A 264 0.30 -14.85 6.34
CA GLN A 264 0.00 -13.60 5.65
C GLN A 264 0.10 -13.75 4.12
N ARG A 265 1.05 -14.54 3.62
CA ARG A 265 1.18 -14.87 2.18
C ARG A 265 -0.01 -15.64 1.62
N VAL A 266 -0.72 -16.43 2.44
CA VAL A 266 -1.94 -17.17 2.01
C VAL A 266 -3.21 -16.32 2.18
N GLY A 267 -3.08 -15.00 2.39
CA GLY A 267 -4.22 -14.07 2.45
C GLY A 267 -4.61 -13.61 3.85
N LEU A 268 -3.98 -14.13 4.92
CA LEU A 268 -4.28 -13.71 6.30
C LEU A 268 -3.47 -12.45 6.70
N PHE A 269 -3.43 -11.45 5.83
CA PHE A 269 -2.75 -10.20 6.13
C PHE A 269 -3.57 -9.29 7.07
N PRO A 270 -2.91 -8.34 7.77
CA PRO A 270 -3.50 -7.63 8.91
C PRO A 270 -4.81 -6.89 8.62
N THR A 271 -4.98 -6.32 7.42
CA THR A 271 -6.24 -5.63 7.05
C THR A 271 -7.43 -6.61 7.00
N LEU A 272 -7.23 -7.77 6.36
CA LEU A 272 -8.30 -8.77 6.22
C LEU A 272 -8.61 -9.42 7.57
N THR A 273 -7.59 -9.95 8.26
CA THR A 273 -7.78 -10.62 9.55
C THR A 273 -8.31 -9.67 10.61
N GLY A 274 -7.81 -8.43 10.66
CA GLY A 274 -8.31 -7.38 11.54
C GLY A 274 -9.73 -6.97 11.19
N GLY A 275 -10.05 -6.81 9.92
CA GLY A 275 -11.38 -6.45 9.45
C GLY A 275 -12.42 -7.53 9.78
N VAL A 276 -12.11 -8.80 9.51
CA VAL A 276 -13.00 -9.92 9.86
C VAL A 276 -13.21 -10.01 11.37
N ALA A 277 -12.14 -9.92 12.16
CA ALA A 277 -12.24 -9.96 13.62
C ALA A 277 -13.09 -8.79 14.16
N MET A 278 -12.92 -7.58 13.62
CA MET A 278 -13.76 -6.43 13.98
C MET A 278 -15.20 -6.59 13.53
N SER A 279 -15.47 -7.19 12.37
CA SER A 279 -16.83 -7.49 11.92
C SER A 279 -17.54 -8.44 12.89
N VAL A 280 -16.84 -9.49 13.32
CA VAL A 280 -17.38 -10.43 14.32
C VAL A 280 -17.64 -9.72 15.65
N LEU A 281 -16.67 -8.94 16.14
CA LEU A 281 -16.79 -8.21 17.41
C LEU A 281 -17.97 -7.23 17.37
N ALA A 282 -18.11 -6.45 16.30
CA ALA A 282 -19.20 -5.49 16.12
C ALA A 282 -20.57 -6.22 16.02
N SER A 283 -20.64 -7.32 15.28
CA SER A 283 -21.86 -8.13 15.16
C SER A 283 -22.29 -8.70 16.51
N VAL A 284 -21.36 -9.28 17.26
CA VAL A 284 -21.64 -9.83 18.61
C VAL A 284 -22.12 -8.72 19.56
N ALA A 285 -21.45 -7.56 19.53
CA ALA A 285 -21.86 -6.43 20.37
C ALA A 285 -23.27 -5.93 20.03
N GLY A 286 -23.64 -5.89 18.73
CA GLY A 286 -25.00 -5.55 18.29
C GLY A 286 -26.06 -6.49 18.88
N VAL A 287 -25.81 -7.79 18.80
CA VAL A 287 -26.72 -8.81 19.35
C VAL A 287 -26.81 -8.72 20.88
N LEU A 288 -25.69 -8.59 21.57
CA LEU A 288 -25.65 -8.45 23.04
C LEU A 288 -26.34 -7.17 23.53
N SER A 289 -26.43 -6.14 22.71
CA SER A 289 -27.16 -4.90 22.99
C SER A 289 -28.67 -5.02 22.72
N GLY A 290 -29.18 -6.20 22.37
CA GLY A 290 -30.57 -6.43 22.04
C GLY A 290 -31.00 -6.05 20.61
N GLY A 291 -30.03 -5.72 19.75
CA GLY A 291 -30.24 -5.44 18.33
C GLY A 291 -29.85 -6.60 17.42
N THR A 292 -29.53 -6.28 16.16
CA THR A 292 -29.07 -7.24 15.15
C THR A 292 -27.55 -7.14 14.92
N CYS A 293 -26.98 -8.14 14.24
CA CYS A 293 -25.59 -8.06 13.77
C CYS A 293 -25.34 -6.78 12.94
N ALA A 294 -26.31 -6.43 12.08
CA ALA A 294 -26.21 -5.25 11.23
C ALA A 294 -26.20 -3.94 12.05
N ASP A 295 -26.91 -3.88 13.17
CA ASP A 295 -26.94 -2.69 14.01
C ASP A 295 -25.57 -2.43 14.66
N GLY A 296 -24.89 -3.50 15.12
CA GLY A 296 -23.55 -3.38 15.65
C GLY A 296 -22.52 -2.93 14.60
N LEU A 297 -22.60 -3.47 13.37
CA LEU A 297 -21.76 -3.06 12.26
C LEU A 297 -22.01 -1.59 11.87
N ARG A 298 -23.25 -1.17 11.79
CA ARG A 298 -23.62 0.23 11.52
C ARG A 298 -23.14 1.17 12.61
N LEU A 299 -23.28 0.77 13.89
CA LEU A 299 -22.78 1.55 15.02
C LEU A 299 -21.26 1.78 14.93
N TYR A 300 -20.50 0.73 14.60
CA TYR A 300 -19.07 0.86 14.34
C TYR A 300 -18.77 1.81 13.17
N MET A 301 -19.47 1.62 12.04
CA MET A 301 -19.24 2.41 10.82
C MET A 301 -19.55 3.90 11.00
N THR A 302 -20.60 4.25 11.72
CA THR A 302 -20.99 5.66 11.98
C THR A 302 -20.11 6.34 13.02
N GLY A 303 -19.38 5.58 13.85
CA GLY A 303 -18.46 6.08 14.87
C GLY A 303 -16.99 5.93 14.45
N ALA A 304 -16.32 4.93 15.00
CA ALA A 304 -14.88 4.71 14.78
C ALA A 304 -14.52 4.45 13.30
N GLY A 305 -15.39 3.78 12.56
CA GLY A 305 -15.20 3.54 11.13
C GLY A 305 -15.08 4.84 10.34
N SER A 306 -16.03 5.77 10.53
CA SER A 306 -15.99 7.10 9.87
C SER A 306 -14.74 7.87 10.23
N PHE A 307 -14.31 7.82 11.50
CA PHE A 307 -13.08 8.49 11.95
C PHE A 307 -11.83 7.92 11.25
N LEU A 308 -11.71 6.61 11.13
CA LEU A 308 -10.60 5.99 10.41
C LEU A 308 -10.63 6.33 8.92
N LEU A 309 -11.80 6.31 8.29
CA LEU A 309 -11.95 6.64 6.88
C LEU A 309 -11.64 8.11 6.57
N TRP A 310 -11.69 9.01 7.57
CA TRP A 310 -11.25 10.39 7.44
C TRP A 310 -9.76 10.52 7.07
N PHE A 311 -8.92 9.52 7.39
CA PHE A 311 -7.51 9.50 6.98
C PHE A 311 -7.27 9.01 5.55
N VAL A 312 -8.28 8.51 4.84
CA VAL A 312 -8.13 8.02 3.45
C VAL A 312 -7.61 9.11 2.51
N PRO A 313 -8.06 10.37 2.56
CA PRO A 313 -7.48 11.44 1.75
C PRO A 313 -5.98 11.62 1.98
N VAL A 314 -5.52 11.58 3.22
CA VAL A 314 -4.09 11.70 3.54
C VAL A 314 -3.29 10.53 2.97
N ALA A 315 -3.82 9.30 3.09
CA ALA A 315 -3.22 8.10 2.49
C ALA A 315 -3.12 8.19 0.96
N VAL A 316 -4.15 8.74 0.32
CA VAL A 316 -4.14 8.96 -1.13
C VAL A 316 -3.11 10.04 -1.52
N LEU A 317 -3.05 11.15 -0.80
CA LEU A 317 -2.05 12.20 -1.03
C LEU A 317 -0.62 11.71 -0.80
N GLY A 318 -0.44 10.71 0.08
CA GLY A 318 0.82 10.01 0.29
C GLY A 318 1.42 9.38 -0.97
N LEU A 319 0.58 8.99 -1.94
CA LEU A 319 1.05 8.47 -3.23
C LEU A 319 1.89 9.50 -4.01
N ALA A 320 1.67 10.81 -3.83
CA ALA A 320 2.51 11.84 -4.44
C ALA A 320 3.97 11.75 -3.97
N PHE A 321 4.17 11.53 -2.66
CA PHE A 321 5.51 11.33 -2.10
C PHE A 321 6.15 10.02 -2.56
N ARG A 322 5.35 8.98 -2.74
CA ARG A 322 5.83 7.69 -3.28
C ARG A 322 6.29 7.83 -4.73
N VAL A 323 5.53 8.49 -5.59
CA VAL A 323 5.93 8.80 -6.97
C VAL A 323 7.19 9.65 -6.98
N TYR A 324 7.24 10.69 -6.14
CA TYR A 324 8.41 11.57 -6.04
C TYR A 324 9.67 10.84 -5.56
N SER A 325 9.57 9.98 -4.55
CA SER A 325 10.73 9.22 -4.03
C SER A 325 11.29 8.24 -5.07
N GLN A 326 10.44 7.74 -5.96
CA GLN A 326 10.81 6.76 -6.99
C GLN A 326 10.92 7.38 -8.39
N ARG A 327 11.06 8.72 -8.50
CA ARG A 327 11.07 9.43 -9.79
C ARG A 327 12.18 8.97 -10.73
N ARG A 328 13.34 8.49 -10.23
CA ARG A 328 14.41 7.92 -11.05
C ARG A 328 13.97 6.61 -11.72
N VAL A 329 13.33 5.70 -10.94
CA VAL A 329 12.77 4.45 -11.48
C VAL A 329 11.68 4.77 -12.51
N LEU A 330 10.85 5.79 -12.25
CA LEU A 330 9.82 6.26 -13.18
C LEU A 330 10.45 6.76 -14.50
N SER A 331 11.45 7.64 -14.43
CA SER A 331 12.08 8.21 -15.62
C SER A 331 12.84 7.17 -16.44
N ALA A 332 13.53 6.23 -15.77
CA ALA A 332 14.24 5.14 -16.44
C ALA A 332 13.32 4.14 -17.16
N ASN A 333 12.07 4.00 -16.71
CA ASN A 333 11.11 3.03 -17.26
C ASN A 333 9.88 3.70 -17.88
N LEU A 334 10.02 4.93 -18.37
CA LEU A 334 8.87 5.72 -18.83
C LEU A 334 8.14 5.07 -20.01
N ALA A 335 8.85 4.56 -21.00
CA ALA A 335 8.27 3.95 -22.20
C ALA A 335 7.53 2.63 -21.87
N PRO A 336 8.12 1.64 -21.17
CA PRO A 336 7.41 0.45 -20.74
C PRO A 336 6.18 0.76 -19.88
N LEU A 337 6.28 1.73 -18.96
CA LEU A 337 5.17 2.16 -18.12
C LEU A 337 4.05 2.81 -18.94
N ALA A 338 4.37 3.79 -19.81
CA ALA A 338 3.37 4.51 -20.59
C ALA A 338 2.60 3.59 -21.52
N VAL A 339 3.28 2.74 -22.28
CA VAL A 339 2.65 1.78 -23.21
C VAL A 339 1.80 0.77 -22.45
N SER A 340 2.37 0.19 -21.41
CA SER A 340 1.70 -0.87 -20.65
C SER A 340 0.48 -0.34 -19.89
N LEU A 341 0.63 0.72 -19.09
CA LEU A 341 -0.45 1.28 -18.29
C LEU A 341 -1.52 1.91 -19.18
N GLY A 342 -1.11 2.61 -20.27
CA GLY A 342 -2.02 3.22 -21.22
C GLY A 342 -3.00 2.25 -21.84
N CYS A 343 -2.60 1.00 -22.03
CA CYS A 343 -3.45 -0.07 -22.58
C CYS A 343 -4.07 -0.95 -21.48
N ALA A 344 -3.27 -1.44 -20.53
CA ALA A 344 -3.73 -2.44 -19.58
C ALA A 344 -4.79 -1.91 -18.60
N VAL A 345 -4.71 -0.64 -18.20
CA VAL A 345 -5.68 -0.04 -17.28
C VAL A 345 -7.07 0.02 -17.91
N PRO A 346 -7.29 0.67 -19.07
CA PRO A 346 -8.62 0.72 -19.67
C PRO A 346 -9.11 -0.67 -20.13
N MET A 347 -8.22 -1.52 -20.64
CA MET A 347 -8.58 -2.88 -21.03
C MET A 347 -9.00 -3.74 -19.84
N GLY A 348 -8.31 -3.66 -18.70
CA GLY A 348 -8.66 -4.38 -17.48
C GLY A 348 -10.00 -3.96 -16.90
N MET A 349 -10.29 -2.64 -16.91
CA MET A 349 -11.60 -2.11 -16.51
C MET A 349 -12.72 -2.61 -17.45
N ALA A 350 -12.54 -2.45 -18.75
CA ALA A 350 -13.52 -2.89 -19.75
C ALA A 350 -13.74 -4.41 -19.71
N PHE A 351 -12.67 -5.19 -19.62
CA PHE A 351 -12.76 -6.65 -19.53
C PHE A 351 -13.56 -7.10 -18.31
N SER A 352 -13.38 -6.46 -17.15
CA SER A 352 -14.13 -6.78 -15.92
C SER A 352 -15.63 -6.59 -16.12
N VAL A 353 -16.03 -5.49 -16.79
CA VAL A 353 -17.44 -5.20 -17.08
C VAL A 353 -18.02 -6.18 -18.08
N VAL A 354 -17.31 -6.43 -19.18
CA VAL A 354 -17.76 -7.36 -20.23
C VAL A 354 -17.91 -8.78 -19.66
N LEU A 355 -16.91 -9.25 -18.91
CA LEU A 355 -16.94 -10.56 -18.29
C LEU A 355 -18.09 -10.68 -17.27
N GLY A 356 -18.24 -9.68 -16.37
CA GLY A 356 -19.33 -9.67 -15.40
C GLY A 356 -20.72 -9.68 -16.05
N ARG A 357 -20.88 -8.93 -17.15
CA ARG A 357 -22.13 -8.93 -17.94
C ARG A 357 -22.36 -10.27 -18.62
N PHE A 358 -21.32 -10.85 -19.21
CA PHE A 358 -21.40 -12.15 -19.88
C PHE A 358 -21.85 -13.27 -18.92
N VAL A 359 -21.37 -13.27 -17.69
CA VAL A 359 -21.76 -14.27 -16.67
C VAL A 359 -23.05 -13.92 -15.93
N GLY A 360 -23.72 -12.82 -16.28
CA GLY A 360 -25.04 -12.45 -15.75
C GLY A 360 -25.04 -11.88 -14.33
N LEU A 361 -23.97 -11.23 -13.89
CA LEU A 361 -23.93 -10.56 -12.60
C LEU A 361 -24.83 -9.30 -12.57
N PRO A 362 -25.36 -8.91 -11.40
CA PRO A 362 -26.03 -7.63 -11.22
C PRO A 362 -25.09 -6.45 -11.51
N SER A 363 -25.63 -5.36 -12.05
CA SER A 363 -24.84 -4.18 -12.45
C SER A 363 -23.99 -3.58 -11.33
N GLU A 364 -24.52 -3.51 -10.11
CA GLU A 364 -23.80 -3.02 -8.93
C GLU A 364 -22.55 -3.86 -8.62
N ILE A 365 -22.66 -5.18 -8.74
CA ILE A 365 -21.55 -6.12 -8.56
C ILE A 365 -20.53 -5.97 -9.68
N ILE A 366 -21.00 -5.88 -10.94
CA ILE A 366 -20.13 -5.67 -12.11
C ILE A 366 -19.29 -4.40 -11.92
N LEU A 367 -19.93 -3.26 -11.61
CA LEU A 367 -19.25 -1.99 -11.41
C LEU A 367 -18.25 -2.06 -10.25
N SER A 368 -18.57 -2.80 -9.19
CA SER A 368 -17.66 -2.98 -8.06
C SER A 368 -16.40 -3.79 -8.41
N THR A 369 -16.40 -4.57 -9.49
CA THR A 369 -15.20 -5.29 -9.95
C THR A 369 -14.26 -4.43 -10.80
N VAL A 370 -14.69 -3.26 -11.28
CA VAL A 370 -13.90 -2.41 -12.20
C VAL A 370 -12.59 -1.93 -11.55
N PRO A 371 -12.59 -1.30 -10.37
CA PRO A 371 -11.36 -0.74 -9.81
C PRO A 371 -10.57 -1.71 -8.91
N LYS A 372 -10.85 -3.01 -8.94
CA LYS A 372 -10.24 -4.02 -8.05
C LYS A 372 -8.72 -4.11 -8.08
N CYS A 373 -8.09 -3.72 -9.19
CA CYS A 373 -6.64 -3.82 -9.38
C CYS A 373 -5.87 -2.61 -8.83
N PHE A 374 -6.58 -1.57 -8.34
CA PHE A 374 -5.95 -0.35 -7.85
C PHE A 374 -5.81 -0.35 -6.33
N THR A 375 -4.99 0.58 -5.83
CA THR A 375 -4.87 0.83 -4.38
C THR A 375 -6.24 1.19 -3.81
N THR A 376 -6.64 0.56 -2.71
CA THR A 376 -7.99 0.67 -2.12
C THR A 376 -8.48 2.11 -2.00
N GLY A 377 -7.62 3.05 -1.56
CA GLY A 377 -7.99 4.46 -1.44
C GLY A 377 -8.44 5.09 -2.76
N LEU A 378 -7.70 4.86 -3.86
CA LEU A 378 -8.08 5.34 -5.20
C LEU A 378 -9.25 4.55 -5.78
N ALA A 379 -9.29 3.24 -5.56
CA ALA A 379 -10.37 2.38 -6.03
C ALA A 379 -11.74 2.80 -5.47
N VAL A 380 -11.79 3.17 -4.20
CA VAL A 380 -13.01 3.67 -3.54
C VAL A 380 -13.44 5.03 -4.11
N LEU A 381 -12.49 5.90 -4.46
CA LEU A 381 -12.83 7.14 -5.16
C LEU A 381 -13.43 6.87 -6.54
N MET A 382 -12.85 5.92 -7.29
CA MET A 382 -13.40 5.47 -8.57
C MET A 382 -14.81 4.87 -8.43
N ALA A 383 -15.09 4.18 -7.31
CA ALA A 383 -16.41 3.64 -7.02
C ALA A 383 -17.49 4.74 -7.06
N GLY A 384 -17.23 5.89 -6.44
CA GLY A 384 -18.14 7.06 -6.46
C GLY A 384 -18.43 7.55 -7.86
N SER A 385 -17.43 7.56 -8.76
CA SER A 385 -17.58 8.05 -10.14
C SER A 385 -18.44 7.15 -11.03
N ILE A 386 -18.50 5.83 -10.74
CA ILE A 386 -19.23 4.85 -11.54
C ILE A 386 -20.48 4.29 -10.85
N GLY A 387 -20.80 4.76 -9.63
CA GLY A 387 -21.95 4.28 -8.86
C GLY A 387 -21.78 2.87 -8.29
N ALA A 388 -20.54 2.47 -7.95
CA ALA A 388 -20.23 1.19 -7.33
C ALA A 388 -20.25 1.27 -5.79
N ASP A 389 -20.46 0.13 -5.10
CA ASP A 389 -20.36 0.04 -3.65
C ASP A 389 -18.90 0.03 -3.19
N SER A 390 -18.53 0.97 -2.32
CA SER A 390 -17.15 1.17 -1.84
C SER A 390 -16.60 -0.04 -1.08
N SER A 391 -17.44 -0.76 -0.33
CA SER A 391 -17.01 -1.92 0.46
C SER A 391 -16.77 -3.13 -0.42
N LEU A 392 -17.61 -3.33 -1.46
CA LEU A 392 -17.39 -4.37 -2.46
C LEU A 392 -16.14 -4.09 -3.28
N VAL A 393 -15.92 -2.84 -3.69
CA VAL A 393 -14.68 -2.41 -4.36
C VAL A 393 -13.46 -2.71 -3.49
N ALA A 394 -13.48 -2.31 -2.23
CA ALA A 394 -12.38 -2.58 -1.31
C ALA A 394 -12.12 -4.10 -1.13
N SER A 395 -13.18 -4.90 -1.09
CA SER A 395 -13.07 -6.37 -1.04
C SER A 395 -12.43 -6.94 -2.30
N GLY A 396 -12.79 -6.42 -3.49
CA GLY A 396 -12.15 -6.77 -4.75
C GLY A 396 -10.66 -6.44 -4.76
N CYS A 397 -10.26 -5.28 -4.22
CA CYS A 397 -8.85 -4.92 -4.06
C CYS A 397 -8.11 -5.89 -3.12
N VAL A 398 -8.76 -6.33 -2.03
CA VAL A 398 -8.20 -7.35 -1.13
C VAL A 398 -7.94 -8.65 -1.87
N VAL A 399 -8.88 -9.12 -2.68
CA VAL A 399 -8.72 -10.34 -3.50
C VAL A 399 -7.55 -10.20 -4.47
N ALA A 400 -7.50 -9.10 -5.24
CA ALA A 400 -6.42 -8.85 -6.20
C ALA A 400 -5.05 -8.76 -5.52
N GLY A 401 -4.97 -8.03 -4.39
CA GLY A 401 -3.74 -7.91 -3.60
C GLY A 401 -3.28 -9.23 -3.01
N THR A 402 -4.20 -10.05 -2.49
CA THR A 402 -3.89 -11.38 -1.96
C THR A 402 -3.31 -12.30 -3.03
N MET A 403 -3.88 -12.28 -4.23
CA MET A 403 -3.37 -13.07 -5.35
C MET A 403 -1.94 -12.67 -5.71
N GLY A 404 -1.67 -11.37 -5.84
CA GLY A 404 -0.33 -10.88 -6.12
C GLY A 404 0.68 -11.21 -5.02
N LEU A 405 0.28 -11.10 -3.76
CA LEU A 405 1.13 -11.43 -2.61
C LEU A 405 1.43 -12.92 -2.51
N ALA A 406 0.39 -13.77 -2.67
CA ALA A 406 0.48 -15.20 -2.41
C ALA A 406 1.10 -15.99 -3.57
N ILE A 407 0.68 -15.70 -4.78
CA ILE A 407 1.00 -16.50 -5.97
C ILE A 407 1.44 -15.66 -7.17
N GLY A 408 1.64 -14.34 -6.99
CA GLY A 408 1.95 -13.42 -8.10
C GLY A 408 3.20 -13.83 -8.88
N GLY A 409 4.31 -14.15 -8.20
CA GLY A 409 5.53 -14.62 -8.85
C GLY A 409 5.31 -15.89 -9.71
N PHE A 410 4.61 -16.88 -9.17
CA PHE A 410 4.24 -18.10 -9.89
C PHE A 410 3.35 -17.82 -11.12
N LEU A 411 2.39 -16.93 -10.99
CA LEU A 411 1.52 -16.53 -12.11
C LEU A 411 2.31 -15.83 -13.22
N LEU A 412 3.26 -14.97 -12.86
CA LEU A 412 4.15 -14.32 -13.82
C LEU A 412 5.03 -15.32 -14.57
N ASP A 413 5.52 -16.35 -13.86
CA ASP A 413 6.34 -17.42 -14.46
C ASP A 413 5.53 -18.24 -15.47
N ILE A 414 4.31 -18.65 -15.14
CA ILE A 414 3.38 -19.34 -16.05
C ILE A 414 3.05 -18.47 -17.26
N ALA A 415 2.81 -17.18 -17.04
CA ALA A 415 2.52 -16.23 -18.10
C ALA A 415 3.74 -15.93 -19.01
N GLY A 416 4.94 -16.43 -18.68
CA GLY A 416 6.16 -16.17 -19.43
C GLY A 416 6.68 -14.74 -19.32
N ILE A 417 6.29 -14.01 -18.28
CA ILE A 417 6.74 -12.64 -17.99
C ILE A 417 8.05 -12.73 -17.19
N LYS A 418 9.17 -12.52 -17.87
CA LYS A 418 10.52 -12.81 -17.33
C LYS A 418 11.33 -11.55 -17.00
N LYS A 419 11.17 -10.45 -17.77
CA LYS A 419 11.95 -9.23 -17.57
C LYS A 419 11.57 -8.55 -16.25
N VAL A 420 12.55 -8.06 -15.51
CA VAL A 420 12.38 -7.41 -14.20
C VAL A 420 11.36 -6.27 -14.28
N VAL A 421 11.49 -5.40 -15.27
CA VAL A 421 10.56 -4.28 -15.50
C VAL A 421 9.14 -4.79 -15.77
N ALA A 422 8.98 -5.79 -16.64
CA ALA A 422 7.67 -6.35 -16.98
C ALA A 422 6.99 -7.03 -15.78
N ARG A 423 7.75 -7.75 -14.94
CA ARG A 423 7.25 -8.35 -13.69
C ARG A 423 6.77 -7.26 -12.72
N GLY A 424 7.56 -6.20 -12.58
CA GLY A 424 7.18 -5.06 -11.76
C GLY A 424 5.92 -4.35 -12.27
N VAL A 425 5.85 -4.03 -13.55
CA VAL A 425 4.68 -3.37 -14.15
C VAL A 425 3.43 -4.25 -14.05
N ALA A 426 3.53 -5.53 -14.38
CA ALA A 426 2.42 -6.49 -14.28
C ALA A 426 1.84 -6.56 -12.87
N THR A 427 2.72 -6.72 -11.87
CA THR A 427 2.33 -6.83 -10.46
C THR A 427 1.75 -5.52 -9.93
N GLY A 428 2.42 -4.39 -10.18
CA GLY A 428 1.95 -3.08 -9.72
C GLY A 428 0.59 -2.73 -10.28
N THR A 429 0.35 -2.98 -11.59
CA THR A 429 -0.90 -2.67 -12.27
C THR A 429 -2.06 -3.57 -11.84
N SER A 430 -1.79 -4.83 -11.48
CA SER A 430 -2.84 -5.81 -11.15
C SER A 430 -3.07 -5.99 -9.65
N SER A 431 -2.02 -5.87 -8.82
CA SER A 431 -2.01 -6.31 -7.42
C SER A 431 -1.59 -5.22 -6.45
N HIS A 432 -1.40 -4.02 -6.91
CA HIS A 432 -1.03 -2.82 -6.15
C HIS A 432 0.10 -3.07 -5.11
N ALA A 433 0.04 -2.41 -3.94
CA ALA A 433 1.07 -2.49 -2.90
C ALA A 433 1.26 -3.91 -2.31
N ALA A 434 0.20 -4.72 -2.26
CA ALA A 434 0.31 -6.08 -1.71
C ALA A 434 1.13 -7.00 -2.62
N GLY A 435 0.93 -6.91 -3.95
CA GLY A 435 1.76 -7.63 -4.92
C GLY A 435 3.22 -7.16 -4.90
N THR A 436 3.45 -5.85 -4.75
CA THR A 436 4.80 -5.29 -4.57
C THR A 436 5.52 -5.92 -3.37
N ALA A 437 4.82 -6.07 -2.23
CA ALA A 437 5.37 -6.76 -1.06
C ALA A 437 5.63 -8.26 -1.34
N GLY A 438 4.82 -8.89 -2.20
CA GLY A 438 5.04 -10.26 -2.66
C GLY A 438 6.37 -10.42 -3.41
N LEU A 439 6.63 -9.54 -4.39
CA LEU A 439 7.91 -9.52 -5.12
C LEU A 439 9.10 -9.30 -4.19
N ALA A 440 9.04 -8.28 -3.33
CA ALA A 440 10.10 -7.99 -2.37
C ALA A 440 10.37 -9.18 -1.44
N SER A 441 9.32 -9.85 -0.94
CA SER A 441 9.45 -11.02 -0.06
C SER A 441 10.01 -12.27 -0.76
N SER A 442 10.01 -12.27 -2.09
CA SER A 442 10.58 -13.32 -2.93
C SER A 442 12.00 -12.98 -3.41
N GLY A 443 12.57 -11.84 -2.99
CA GLY A 443 13.91 -11.40 -3.36
C GLY A 443 13.98 -10.74 -4.75
N GLU A 444 12.84 -10.33 -5.31
CA GLU A 444 12.75 -9.65 -6.59
C GLU A 444 12.74 -8.11 -6.40
N ASP A 445 13.77 -7.56 -5.74
CA ASP A 445 13.82 -6.16 -5.30
C ASP A 445 13.70 -5.17 -6.48
N GLY A 446 14.35 -5.45 -7.61
CA GLY A 446 14.25 -4.63 -8.82
C GLY A 446 12.81 -4.57 -9.36
N ALA A 447 12.13 -5.73 -9.46
CA ALA A 447 10.74 -5.79 -9.88
C ALA A 447 9.82 -5.12 -8.85
N ALA A 448 10.10 -5.26 -7.56
CA ALA A 448 9.35 -4.60 -6.49
C ALA A 448 9.47 -3.07 -6.57
N ALA A 449 10.66 -2.53 -6.88
CA ALA A 449 10.85 -1.09 -7.08
C ALA A 449 10.00 -0.56 -8.26
N VAL A 450 10.03 -1.23 -9.41
CA VAL A 450 9.20 -0.87 -10.58
C VAL A 450 7.71 -1.03 -10.25
N SER A 451 7.33 -2.08 -9.53
CA SER A 451 5.95 -2.31 -9.08
C SER A 451 5.44 -1.17 -8.21
N GLY A 452 6.30 -0.66 -7.31
CA GLY A 452 5.99 0.48 -6.44
C GLY A 452 5.58 1.75 -7.20
N VAL A 453 6.27 2.05 -8.31
CA VAL A 453 5.91 3.15 -9.22
C VAL A 453 4.64 2.80 -10.00
N SER A 454 4.60 1.60 -10.56
CA SER A 454 3.54 1.18 -11.47
C SER A 454 2.15 1.26 -10.81
N PHE A 455 2.00 0.77 -9.57
CA PHE A 455 0.69 0.81 -8.92
C PHE A 455 0.24 2.23 -8.58
N ALA A 456 1.16 3.12 -8.23
CA ALA A 456 0.82 4.51 -7.93
C ALA A 456 0.37 5.23 -9.21
N VAL A 457 1.14 5.11 -10.29
CA VAL A 457 0.81 5.71 -11.59
C VAL A 457 -0.45 5.11 -12.19
N ALA A 458 -0.61 3.76 -12.15
CA ALA A 458 -1.81 3.09 -12.63
C ALA A 458 -3.07 3.57 -11.92
N GLY A 459 -3.00 3.72 -10.59
CA GLY A 459 -4.11 4.19 -9.80
C GLY A 459 -4.52 5.63 -10.13
N VAL A 460 -3.54 6.54 -10.22
CA VAL A 460 -3.79 7.93 -10.63
C VAL A 460 -4.36 8.00 -12.05
N TYR A 461 -3.75 7.27 -12.99
CA TYR A 461 -4.21 7.22 -14.36
C TYR A 461 -5.63 6.66 -14.49
N GLY A 462 -5.94 5.55 -13.80
CA GLY A 462 -7.28 4.96 -13.81
C GLY A 462 -8.35 5.90 -13.25
N ALA A 463 -8.02 6.63 -12.18
CA ALA A 463 -8.92 7.61 -11.62
C ALA A 463 -9.14 8.80 -12.57
N LEU A 464 -8.07 9.34 -13.18
CA LEU A 464 -8.16 10.40 -14.19
C LEU A 464 -8.93 9.94 -15.44
N LEU A 465 -8.74 8.70 -15.87
CA LEU A 465 -9.46 8.14 -17.02
C LEU A 465 -10.98 8.15 -16.79
N LEU A 466 -11.44 7.78 -15.61
CA LEU A 466 -12.88 7.79 -15.29
C LEU A 466 -13.44 9.21 -15.13
N GLU A 467 -12.64 10.17 -14.68
CA GLU A 467 -13.08 11.55 -14.47
C GLU A 467 -12.99 12.40 -15.76
N LEU A 468 -11.89 12.29 -16.50
CA LEU A 468 -11.60 13.16 -17.64
C LEU A 468 -12.10 12.60 -18.98
N VAL A 469 -12.49 11.32 -19.01
CA VAL A 469 -12.95 10.65 -20.24
C VAL A 469 -14.41 10.17 -20.05
N PRO A 470 -15.41 11.08 -20.09
CA PRO A 470 -16.80 10.76 -19.77
C PRO A 470 -17.40 9.67 -20.66
N TRP A 471 -16.99 9.61 -21.93
CA TRP A 471 -17.46 8.56 -22.82
C TRP A 471 -16.99 7.15 -22.39
N PHE A 472 -15.76 7.02 -21.87
CA PHE A 472 -15.25 5.73 -21.36
C PHE A 472 -16.00 5.30 -20.11
N ARG A 473 -16.18 6.21 -19.16
CA ARG A 473 -17.01 5.99 -17.97
C ARG A 473 -18.44 5.57 -18.34
N ALA A 474 -19.08 6.33 -19.25
CA ALA A 474 -20.42 6.02 -19.72
C ALA A 474 -20.51 4.65 -20.42
N MET A 475 -19.51 4.29 -21.20
CA MET A 475 -19.40 2.96 -21.82
C MET A 475 -19.39 1.85 -20.76
N LEU A 476 -18.54 1.97 -19.72
CA LEU A 476 -18.46 0.97 -18.64
C LEU A 476 -19.82 0.81 -17.95
N VAL A 477 -20.46 1.93 -17.59
CA VAL A 477 -21.77 1.90 -16.93
C VAL A 477 -22.85 1.31 -17.84
N ARG A 478 -22.91 1.72 -19.10
CA ARG A 478 -23.88 1.18 -20.08
C ARG A 478 -23.73 -0.32 -20.29
N VAL A 479 -22.50 -0.80 -20.48
CA VAL A 479 -22.26 -2.26 -20.63
C VAL A 479 -22.65 -2.99 -19.33
N ALA A 480 -22.37 -2.45 -18.16
CA ALA A 480 -22.74 -3.07 -16.89
C ALA A 480 -24.27 -3.12 -16.70
N THR A 481 -24.98 -2.05 -17.05
CA THR A 481 -26.45 -1.95 -16.88
C THR A 481 -27.23 -2.59 -18.02
N GLY A 482 -26.63 -2.73 -19.20
CA GLY A 482 -27.28 -3.26 -20.40
C GLY A 482 -28.20 -2.26 -21.11
N VAL A 483 -27.98 -0.94 -20.85
CA VAL A 483 -28.77 0.16 -21.43
C VAL A 483 -27.91 0.95 -22.41
#